data_11af87d1265fdb5172156dbeaaefb462
#
_entry.id   11af87d1265fdb5172156dbeaaefb462
#
_cell.length_a   1.000
_cell.length_b   1.000
_cell.length_c   1.000
_cell.angle_alpha   90.00
_cell.angle_beta   90.00
_cell.angle_gamma   90.00
#
_symmetry.space_group_name_H-M   'P 1'
#
loop_
_entity.id
_entity.type
_entity.pdbx_description
1 polymer ?
#
loop_
_entity_poly.entity_id
_entity_poly.type
_entity_poly.pdbx_seq_one_letter_code
_entity_poly.pdbx_strand_id
1 'polypeptide(L)'
;MSNKRPYVSFKAFFVIWAERKNWDVPDFHLAICDWLEKRGRTSVLKVFRGGAKSTILALYQAWKLRSNPRWRFIDRSADDGTATKLSADTKNVLLLHPLCGGMIKGKLGVERFNVIGNPDIRNASVTAYGIMSNATSSRADEIVNDDTEVPKNIVSLETRQKLRERLSEEAHILVPGGKLLYVGTDHTHNSIYDEKIANGYDSLIIPLFHDMKRWEVDFPKEGPEAGRIRTFFPLSFKIGNPDELYVLTGIGKHSRALTPDQYEILDDGVRLHAPLPEGTIIDFSYGNPWPKYFTRAEIEFRRKECRTLNAWDSQYLLQAKPIHEVRLDPDKLVVYDEQPRITFANNDVAMF
;
A
#
# COMPACT_ATOMS: atom_id res chain seq x y z
N MET A 1 6.13 35.67 -25.58
CA MET A 1 6.65 35.71 -24.21
C MET A 1 6.10 34.51 -23.46
N SER A 2 6.95 33.58 -23.00
CA SER A 2 6.53 32.41 -22.21
C SER A 2 6.12 32.92 -20.84
N ASN A 3 4.84 32.98 -20.55
CA ASN A 3 4.29 33.30 -19.24
C ASN A 3 4.59 32.09 -18.31
N LYS A 4 5.84 31.99 -17.82
CA LYS A 4 6.20 30.97 -16.84
C LYS A 4 5.38 31.23 -15.58
N ARG A 5 4.50 30.28 -15.24
CA ARG A 5 3.79 30.32 -13.97
C ARG A 5 4.79 30.32 -12.81
N PRO A 6 4.55 31.11 -11.74
CA PRO A 6 5.46 31.13 -10.58
C PRO A 6 5.56 29.72 -9.98
N TYR A 7 6.76 29.39 -9.48
CA TYR A 7 6.96 28.12 -8.78
C TYR A 7 6.13 28.08 -7.51
N VAL A 8 5.56 26.92 -7.27
CA VAL A 8 4.82 26.56 -6.04
C VAL A 8 5.28 25.14 -5.70
N SER A 9 5.68 24.86 -4.45
CA SER A 9 6.03 23.51 -4.02
C SER A 9 4.82 22.57 -4.13
N PHE A 10 5.06 21.28 -4.30
CA PHE A 10 3.96 20.33 -4.36
C PHE A 10 3.17 20.30 -3.04
N LYS A 11 3.86 20.42 -1.90
CA LYS A 11 3.21 20.55 -0.59
C LYS A 11 2.23 21.72 -0.54
N ALA A 12 2.64 22.91 -0.96
CA ALA A 12 1.75 24.09 -0.97
C ALA A 12 0.57 23.90 -1.95
N PHE A 13 0.82 23.31 -3.11
CA PHE A 13 -0.24 22.97 -4.07
C PHE A 13 -1.26 22.01 -3.46
N PHE A 14 -0.80 20.97 -2.78
CA PHE A 14 -1.66 20.00 -2.10
C PHE A 14 -2.51 20.65 -0.99
N VAL A 15 -1.90 21.48 -0.14
CA VAL A 15 -2.60 22.15 0.98
C VAL A 15 -3.70 23.09 0.45
N ILE A 16 -3.44 23.88 -0.60
CA ILE A 16 -4.45 24.75 -1.24
C ILE A 16 -5.67 23.93 -1.72
N TRP A 17 -5.43 22.75 -2.26
CA TRP A 17 -6.53 21.86 -2.66
C TRP A 17 -7.27 21.28 -1.47
N ALA A 18 -6.55 20.81 -0.45
CA ALA A 18 -7.11 20.24 0.76
C ALA A 18 -8.01 21.24 1.49
N GLU A 19 -7.55 22.49 1.66
CA GLU A 19 -8.35 23.59 2.22
C GLU A 19 -9.64 23.83 1.43
N ARG A 20 -9.54 23.89 0.09
CA ARG A 20 -10.71 24.05 -0.78
C ARG A 20 -11.73 22.91 -0.61
N LYS A 21 -11.27 21.72 -0.29
CA LYS A 21 -12.09 20.52 -0.11
C LYS A 21 -12.46 20.25 1.34
N ASN A 22 -12.02 21.11 2.26
CA ASN A 22 -12.16 20.91 3.70
C ASN A 22 -11.68 19.54 4.18
N TRP A 23 -10.50 19.12 3.70
CA TRP A 23 -9.87 17.86 4.06
C TRP A 23 -8.98 18.02 5.28
N ASP A 24 -8.96 16.99 6.14
CA ASP A 24 -7.92 16.83 7.15
C ASP A 24 -6.61 16.43 6.46
N VAL A 25 -5.51 17.07 6.84
CA VAL A 25 -4.19 16.88 6.25
C VAL A 25 -3.23 16.36 7.32
N PRO A 26 -3.10 15.05 7.49
CA PRO A 26 -2.13 14.49 8.41
C PRO A 26 -0.69 14.67 7.88
N ASP A 27 0.28 14.67 8.79
CA ASP A 27 1.69 14.94 8.47
C ASP A 27 2.28 13.99 7.43
N PHE A 28 1.85 12.73 7.40
CA PHE A 28 2.35 11.78 6.41
C PHE A 28 1.95 12.15 4.97
N HIS A 29 0.80 12.83 4.75
CA HIS A 29 0.46 13.37 3.42
C HIS A 29 1.46 14.43 2.98
N LEU A 30 1.88 15.29 3.91
CA LEU A 30 2.88 16.31 3.63
C LEU A 30 4.26 15.70 3.39
N ALA A 31 4.60 14.63 4.11
CA ALA A 31 5.82 13.86 3.87
C ALA A 31 5.82 13.19 2.48
N ILE A 32 4.68 12.61 2.05
CA ILE A 32 4.53 12.07 0.69
C ILE A 32 4.72 13.17 -0.35
N CYS A 33 4.14 14.35 -0.13
CA CYS A 33 4.28 15.48 -1.06
C CYS A 33 5.75 15.91 -1.21
N ASP A 34 6.48 16.05 -0.11
CA ASP A 34 7.89 16.42 -0.12
C ASP A 34 8.75 15.36 -0.81
N TRP A 35 8.46 14.09 -0.56
CA TRP A 35 9.17 12.99 -1.18
C TRP A 35 8.90 12.90 -2.69
N LEU A 36 7.63 12.98 -3.14
CA LEU A 36 7.27 12.95 -4.56
C LEU A 36 7.94 14.08 -5.35
N GLU A 37 8.08 15.26 -4.75
CA GLU A 37 8.76 16.39 -5.39
C GLU A 37 10.26 16.14 -5.58
N LYS A 38 10.93 15.48 -4.61
CA LYS A 38 12.39 15.32 -4.53
C LYS A 38 12.90 13.96 -4.99
N ARG A 39 12.03 12.93 -5.03
CA ARG A 39 12.40 11.53 -5.28
C ARG A 39 13.29 11.32 -6.50
N GLY A 40 14.02 10.24 -6.49
CA GLY A 40 14.90 9.80 -7.56
C GLY A 40 14.18 9.48 -8.88
N ARG A 41 14.94 8.95 -9.83
CA ARG A 41 14.45 8.57 -11.16
C ARG A 41 13.50 7.37 -11.09
N THR A 42 13.85 6.39 -10.28
CA THR A 42 13.10 5.15 -10.06
C THR A 42 12.68 5.09 -8.59
N SER A 43 11.39 4.90 -8.32
CA SER A 43 10.88 5.06 -6.96
C SER A 43 9.64 4.22 -6.68
N VAL A 44 9.47 3.89 -5.40
CA VAL A 44 8.37 3.09 -4.86
C VAL A 44 7.71 3.82 -3.69
N LEU A 45 6.41 3.99 -3.74
CA LEU A 45 5.59 4.51 -2.65
C LEU A 45 4.67 3.40 -2.14
N LYS A 46 4.90 2.93 -0.94
CA LYS A 46 3.97 2.01 -0.25
C LYS A 46 3.25 2.77 0.85
N VAL A 47 1.94 2.81 0.81
CA VAL A 47 1.11 3.43 1.86
C VAL A 47 -0.02 2.49 2.20
N PHE A 48 -0.37 2.37 3.45
CA PHE A 48 -1.47 1.53 3.91
C PHE A 48 -2.77 1.79 3.16
N ARG A 49 -3.65 0.80 3.11
CA ARG A 49 -4.91 0.89 2.39
C ARG A 49 -5.81 1.99 2.97
N GLY A 50 -6.28 2.89 2.10
CA GLY A 50 -7.06 4.07 2.49
C GLY A 50 -6.22 5.30 2.85
N GLY A 51 -4.89 5.25 2.73
CA GLY A 51 -3.99 6.39 2.98
C GLY A 51 -3.94 7.45 1.86
N ALA A 52 -4.97 7.51 0.99
CA ALA A 52 -5.17 8.52 -0.05
C ALA A 52 -4.13 8.55 -1.20
N LYS A 53 -3.44 7.42 -1.47
CA LYS A 53 -2.41 7.31 -2.53
C LYS A 53 -2.83 7.93 -3.87
N SER A 54 -3.87 7.41 -4.49
CA SER A 54 -4.32 7.82 -5.82
C SER A 54 -4.75 9.30 -5.87
N THR A 55 -5.33 9.82 -4.78
CA THR A 55 -5.68 11.23 -4.65
C THR A 55 -4.43 12.12 -4.66
N ILE A 56 -3.39 11.73 -3.92
CA ILE A 56 -2.12 12.47 -3.88
C ILE A 56 -1.42 12.38 -5.24
N LEU A 57 -1.47 11.23 -5.91
CA LEU A 57 -0.91 11.06 -7.26
C LEU A 57 -1.59 11.97 -8.28
N ALA A 58 -2.93 12.07 -8.27
CA ALA A 58 -3.66 12.97 -9.16
C ALA A 58 -3.26 14.44 -8.96
N LEU A 59 -3.07 14.86 -7.71
CA LEU A 59 -2.58 16.19 -7.36
C LEU A 59 -1.12 16.39 -7.80
N TYR A 60 -0.27 15.38 -7.63
CA TYR A 60 1.12 15.41 -8.08
C TYR A 60 1.22 15.60 -9.60
N GLN A 61 0.47 14.85 -10.37
CA GLN A 61 0.45 14.97 -11.82
C GLN A 61 -0.05 16.34 -12.27
N ALA A 62 -1.13 16.84 -11.67
CA ALA A 62 -1.65 18.16 -11.97
C ALA A 62 -0.64 19.27 -11.65
N TRP A 63 0.04 19.19 -10.49
CA TRP A 63 1.11 20.10 -10.11
C TRP A 63 2.28 20.05 -11.09
N LYS A 64 2.69 18.86 -11.50
CA LYS A 64 3.79 18.67 -12.45
C LYS A 64 3.45 19.26 -13.82
N LEU A 65 2.26 19.00 -14.32
CA LEU A 65 1.77 19.57 -15.59
C LEU A 65 1.61 21.09 -15.52
N ARG A 66 1.20 21.62 -14.36
CA ARG A 66 1.17 23.08 -14.14
C ARG A 66 2.58 23.69 -14.23
N SER A 67 3.56 23.03 -13.66
CA SER A 67 4.95 23.48 -13.64
C SER A 67 5.64 23.30 -14.99
N ASN A 68 5.35 22.21 -15.69
CA ASN A 68 5.86 21.88 -17.01
C ASN A 68 4.76 21.28 -17.90
N PRO A 69 4.03 22.10 -18.70
CA PRO A 69 2.96 21.60 -19.57
C PRO A 69 3.43 20.65 -20.69
N ARG A 70 4.73 20.53 -20.91
CA ARG A 70 5.31 19.59 -21.90
C ARG A 70 5.54 18.21 -21.31
N TRP A 71 5.38 18.02 -19.99
CA TRP A 71 5.53 16.73 -19.34
C TRP A 71 4.43 15.77 -19.76
N ARG A 72 4.78 14.51 -19.99
CA ARG A 72 3.86 13.47 -20.44
C ARG A 72 3.87 12.33 -19.44
N PHE A 73 2.68 12.00 -18.94
CA PHE A 73 2.44 10.90 -18.05
C PHE A 73 1.82 9.71 -18.80
N ILE A 74 2.23 8.51 -18.42
CA ILE A 74 1.49 7.29 -18.66
C ILE A 74 1.08 6.71 -17.30
N ASP A 75 -0.23 6.61 -17.08
CA ASP A 75 -0.81 5.97 -15.91
C ASP A 75 -1.05 4.51 -16.22
N ARG A 76 -0.49 3.62 -15.40
CA ARG A 76 -0.67 2.19 -15.48
C ARG A 76 -1.32 1.68 -14.20
N SER A 77 -2.27 0.75 -14.33
CA SER A 77 -2.91 0.08 -13.21
C SER A 77 -3.24 -1.36 -13.58
N ALA A 78 -3.86 -2.12 -12.69
CA ALA A 78 -4.24 -3.51 -12.92
C ALA A 78 -5.10 -3.72 -14.18
N ASP A 79 -5.94 -2.73 -14.52
CA ASP A 79 -6.79 -2.71 -15.72
C ASP A 79 -7.00 -1.28 -16.23
N ASP A 80 -7.54 -1.16 -17.47
CA ASP A 80 -7.78 0.14 -18.12
C ASP A 80 -8.76 1.01 -17.34
N GLY A 81 -9.79 0.43 -16.75
CA GLY A 81 -10.80 1.16 -15.97
C GLY A 81 -10.23 1.80 -14.70
N THR A 82 -9.30 1.09 -14.03
CA THR A 82 -8.62 1.63 -12.84
C THR A 82 -7.61 2.71 -13.23
N ALA A 83 -6.82 2.50 -14.28
CA ALA A 83 -5.90 3.52 -14.80
C ALA A 83 -6.64 4.81 -15.21
N THR A 84 -7.79 4.67 -15.85
CA THR A 84 -8.64 5.81 -16.27
C THR A 84 -9.16 6.63 -15.07
N LYS A 85 -9.37 6.04 -13.89
CA LYS A 85 -9.78 6.80 -12.69
C LYS A 85 -8.73 7.80 -12.26
N LEU A 86 -7.45 7.40 -12.20
CA LEU A 86 -6.35 8.30 -11.84
C LEU A 86 -6.25 9.47 -12.83
N SER A 87 -6.31 9.17 -14.13
CA SER A 87 -6.30 10.18 -15.18
C SER A 87 -7.51 11.13 -15.07
N ALA A 88 -8.71 10.63 -14.79
CA ALA A 88 -9.91 11.43 -14.57
C ALA A 88 -9.77 12.36 -13.35
N ASP A 89 -9.21 11.86 -12.25
CA ASP A 89 -8.95 12.65 -11.05
C ASP A 89 -7.91 13.73 -11.31
N THR A 90 -6.84 13.43 -12.05
CA THR A 90 -5.84 14.42 -12.47
C THR A 90 -6.48 15.53 -13.32
N LYS A 91 -7.33 15.16 -14.28
CA LYS A 91 -8.08 16.11 -15.08
C LYS A 91 -9.00 16.98 -14.24
N ASN A 92 -9.69 16.40 -13.26
CA ASN A 92 -10.57 17.11 -12.35
C ASN A 92 -9.79 18.14 -11.49
N VAL A 93 -8.61 17.77 -10.99
CA VAL A 93 -7.72 18.71 -10.30
C VAL A 93 -7.32 19.86 -11.22
N LEU A 94 -6.90 19.58 -12.46
CA LEU A 94 -6.51 20.61 -13.43
C LEU A 94 -7.65 21.57 -13.77
N LEU A 95 -8.89 21.12 -13.75
CA LEU A 95 -10.08 21.93 -13.99
C LEU A 95 -10.45 22.82 -12.79
N LEU A 96 -10.31 22.29 -11.58
CA LEU A 96 -10.89 22.90 -10.39
C LEU A 96 -9.87 23.56 -9.45
N HIS A 97 -8.58 23.21 -9.57
CA HIS A 97 -7.56 23.77 -8.68
C HIS A 97 -7.33 25.25 -8.98
N PRO A 98 -7.33 26.16 -7.95
CA PRO A 98 -7.20 27.61 -8.18
C PRO A 98 -5.97 28.01 -8.98
N LEU A 99 -4.88 27.27 -8.84
CA LEU A 99 -3.61 27.55 -9.55
C LEU A 99 -3.53 26.96 -10.97
N CYS A 100 -4.51 26.19 -11.41
CA CYS A 100 -4.53 25.50 -12.72
C CYS A 100 -5.43 26.18 -13.75
N GLY A 101 -5.97 27.36 -13.49
CA GLY A 101 -6.88 28.05 -14.39
C GLY A 101 -6.38 28.10 -15.83
N GLY A 102 -7.25 27.73 -16.77
CA GLY A 102 -6.95 27.78 -18.20
C GLY A 102 -6.01 26.69 -18.73
N MET A 103 -5.71 25.64 -17.97
CA MET A 103 -4.84 24.56 -18.44
C MET A 103 -5.54 23.55 -19.34
N ILE A 104 -6.85 23.42 -19.24
CA ILE A 104 -7.65 22.51 -20.06
C ILE A 104 -8.69 23.33 -20.85
N LYS A 105 -8.87 23.02 -22.14
CA LYS A 105 -9.94 23.58 -22.98
C LYS A 105 -10.77 22.48 -23.62
N GLY A 106 -12.08 22.67 -23.66
CA GLY A 106 -13.02 21.80 -24.36
C GLY A 106 -13.37 20.51 -23.63
N LYS A 107 -14.17 19.67 -24.26
CA LYS A 107 -14.48 18.32 -23.81
C LYS A 107 -13.34 17.40 -24.21
N LEU A 108 -12.60 16.90 -23.23
CA LEU A 108 -11.50 15.96 -23.43
C LEU A 108 -11.90 14.57 -22.88
N GLY A 109 -11.40 13.51 -23.50
CA GLY A 109 -11.46 12.17 -22.94
C GLY A 109 -10.83 12.10 -21.56
N VAL A 110 -11.06 11.02 -20.84
CA VAL A 110 -10.40 10.74 -19.55
C VAL A 110 -9.26 9.74 -19.69
N GLU A 111 -9.32 8.88 -20.71
CA GLU A 111 -8.24 7.92 -21.01
C GLU A 111 -7.00 8.60 -21.58
N ARG A 112 -7.22 9.71 -22.29
CA ARG A 112 -6.15 10.47 -22.94
C ARG A 112 -6.54 11.94 -23.08
N PHE A 113 -5.67 12.85 -22.59
CA PHE A 113 -5.91 14.28 -22.74
C PHE A 113 -4.62 15.10 -22.78
N ASN A 114 -4.72 16.31 -23.33
CA ASN A 114 -3.65 17.30 -23.37
C ASN A 114 -3.98 18.51 -22.51
N VAL A 115 -2.96 19.03 -21.84
CA VAL A 115 -2.99 20.39 -21.28
C VAL A 115 -2.53 21.40 -22.35
N ILE A 116 -2.97 22.65 -22.20
CA ILE A 116 -2.52 23.75 -23.05
C ILE A 116 -1.02 23.97 -22.82
N GLY A 117 -0.26 23.96 -23.90
CA GLY A 117 1.19 24.09 -23.88
C GLY A 117 1.94 22.79 -24.12
N ASN A 118 1.24 21.65 -24.26
CA ASN A 118 1.85 20.44 -24.81
C ASN A 118 1.93 20.54 -26.34
N PRO A 119 3.13 20.58 -26.93
CA PRO A 119 3.32 20.66 -28.39
C PRO A 119 3.25 19.29 -29.06
N ASP A 120 3.28 18.19 -28.28
CA ASP A 120 3.33 16.84 -28.82
C ASP A 120 1.93 16.36 -29.22
N ILE A 121 1.70 16.27 -30.52
CA ILE A 121 0.42 15.81 -31.07
C ILE A 121 0.25 14.30 -30.90
N ARG A 122 1.36 13.56 -30.91
CA ARG A 122 1.34 12.08 -30.84
C ARG A 122 1.19 11.57 -29.42
N ASN A 123 1.92 12.17 -28.45
CA ASN A 123 1.91 11.73 -27.08
C ASN A 123 1.21 12.77 -26.19
N ALA A 124 0.08 12.37 -25.61
CA ALA A 124 -0.71 13.25 -24.76
C ALA A 124 -0.02 13.61 -23.45
N SER A 125 -0.51 14.64 -22.77
CA SER A 125 -0.02 15.03 -21.45
C SER A 125 -0.30 13.97 -20.38
N VAL A 126 -1.44 13.27 -20.50
CA VAL A 126 -1.76 12.09 -19.69
C VAL A 126 -2.39 11.05 -20.60
N THR A 127 -1.94 9.81 -20.46
CA THR A 127 -2.55 8.65 -21.11
C THR A 127 -2.65 7.50 -20.10
N ALA A 128 -3.80 6.84 -20.02
CA ALA A 128 -4.08 5.77 -19.07
C ALA A 128 -4.23 4.42 -19.77
N TYR A 129 -3.55 3.39 -19.26
CA TYR A 129 -3.58 2.03 -19.78
C TYR A 129 -3.55 1.02 -18.63
N GLY A 130 -4.28 -0.08 -18.76
CA GLY A 130 -4.07 -1.27 -17.95
C GLY A 130 -2.68 -1.89 -18.20
N ILE A 131 -2.13 -2.56 -17.19
CA ILE A 131 -0.77 -3.13 -17.27
C ILE A 131 -0.63 -4.17 -18.40
N MET A 132 -1.71 -4.85 -18.77
CA MET A 132 -1.70 -5.83 -19.86
C MET A 132 -1.97 -5.20 -21.23
N SER A 133 -2.36 -3.92 -21.29
CA SER A 133 -2.60 -3.19 -22.54
C SER A 133 -1.28 -2.77 -23.21
N ASN A 134 -1.29 -2.73 -24.53
CA ASN A 134 -0.10 -2.40 -25.32
C ASN A 134 0.13 -0.88 -25.38
N ALA A 135 1.22 -0.41 -24.78
CA ALA A 135 1.64 0.99 -24.74
C ALA A 135 2.95 1.28 -25.52
N THR A 136 3.51 0.30 -26.22
CA THR A 136 4.86 0.36 -26.82
C THR A 136 5.08 1.47 -27.85
N SER A 137 4.00 1.96 -28.48
CA SER A 137 4.08 3.05 -29.47
C SER A 137 4.11 4.45 -28.83
N SER A 138 3.96 4.57 -27.51
CA SER A 138 3.92 5.82 -26.76
C SER A 138 5.30 6.22 -26.25
N ARG A 139 5.46 7.51 -25.89
CA ARG A 139 6.63 8.03 -25.18
C ARG A 139 6.17 8.88 -24.00
N ALA A 140 6.82 8.68 -22.84
CA ALA A 140 6.51 9.40 -21.62
C ALA A 140 7.76 9.97 -20.96
N ASP A 141 7.59 11.07 -20.24
CA ASP A 141 8.57 11.62 -19.35
C ASP A 141 8.47 10.96 -17.96
N GLU A 142 7.29 10.40 -17.65
CA GLU A 142 7.06 9.67 -16.40
C GLU A 142 5.97 8.60 -16.58
N ILE A 143 6.23 7.40 -16.04
CA ILE A 143 5.24 6.34 -15.92
C ILE A 143 4.90 6.17 -14.45
N VAL A 144 3.59 6.20 -14.14
CA VAL A 144 3.04 6.00 -12.81
C VAL A 144 2.28 4.69 -12.78
N ASN A 145 2.76 3.74 -11.99
CA ASN A 145 2.17 2.43 -11.77
C ASN A 145 1.37 2.47 -10.46
N ASP A 146 0.05 2.71 -10.55
CA ASP A 146 -0.85 2.76 -9.39
C ASP A 146 -1.60 1.45 -9.23
N ASP A 147 -1.35 0.74 -8.12
CA ASP A 147 -1.94 -0.56 -7.78
C ASP A 147 -1.91 -1.56 -8.97
N THR A 148 -0.74 -1.72 -9.60
CA THR A 148 -0.57 -2.66 -10.73
C THR A 148 -0.53 -4.11 -10.28
N GLU A 149 -0.09 -4.40 -9.05
CA GLU A 149 -0.16 -5.71 -8.42
C GLU A 149 -1.49 -5.84 -7.67
N VAL A 150 -2.34 -6.77 -8.11
CA VAL A 150 -3.62 -7.08 -7.46
C VAL A 150 -3.83 -8.60 -7.42
N PRO A 151 -4.69 -9.13 -6.53
CA PRO A 151 -4.90 -10.57 -6.44
C PRO A 151 -5.15 -11.26 -7.77
N LYS A 152 -5.85 -10.60 -8.70
CA LYS A 152 -6.18 -11.13 -10.03
C LYS A 152 -4.95 -11.46 -10.89
N ASN A 153 -3.88 -10.68 -10.80
CA ASN A 153 -2.69 -10.84 -11.65
C ASN A 153 -1.49 -11.49 -10.97
N ILE A 154 -1.69 -12.01 -9.74
CA ILE A 154 -0.66 -12.72 -8.97
C ILE A 154 -1.06 -14.14 -8.54
N VAL A 155 -2.16 -14.67 -9.08
CA VAL A 155 -2.71 -15.99 -8.70
C VAL A 155 -1.73 -17.13 -8.95
N SER A 156 -0.97 -17.09 -10.05
CA SER A 156 0.01 -18.11 -10.43
C SER A 156 1.40 -17.53 -10.66
N LEU A 157 2.40 -18.39 -10.69
CA LEU A 157 3.77 -18.00 -11.07
C LEU A 157 3.80 -17.38 -12.47
N GLU A 158 3.05 -17.96 -13.41
CA GLU A 158 2.94 -17.48 -14.79
C GLU A 158 2.38 -16.06 -14.86
N THR A 159 1.27 -15.79 -14.16
CA THR A 159 0.67 -14.44 -14.14
C THR A 159 1.60 -13.42 -13.51
N ARG A 160 2.33 -13.79 -12.46
CA ARG A 160 3.35 -12.93 -11.83
C ARG A 160 4.52 -12.64 -12.76
N GLN A 161 5.00 -13.65 -13.49
CA GLN A 161 6.08 -13.47 -14.45
C GLN A 161 5.63 -12.57 -15.61
N LYS A 162 4.44 -12.79 -16.14
CA LYS A 162 3.85 -11.93 -17.18
C LYS A 162 3.70 -10.48 -16.75
N LEU A 163 3.31 -10.24 -15.50
CA LEU A 163 3.29 -8.88 -14.92
C LEU A 163 4.70 -8.26 -14.94
N ARG A 164 5.73 -9.00 -14.50
CA ARG A 164 7.12 -8.53 -14.50
C ARG A 164 7.64 -8.22 -15.89
N GLU A 165 7.33 -9.05 -16.87
CA GLU A 165 7.68 -8.83 -18.28
C GLU A 165 7.06 -7.53 -18.79
N ARG A 166 5.77 -7.28 -18.51
CA ARG A 166 5.09 -6.04 -18.87
C ARG A 166 5.69 -4.80 -18.22
N LEU A 167 6.10 -4.90 -16.97
CA LEU A 167 6.77 -3.81 -16.28
C LEU A 167 8.18 -3.56 -16.82
N SER A 168 8.89 -4.58 -17.31
CA SER A 168 10.22 -4.40 -17.91
C SER A 168 10.20 -3.63 -19.23
N GLU A 169 9.08 -3.67 -19.98
CA GLU A 169 8.90 -2.93 -21.23
C GLU A 169 8.84 -1.40 -21.01
N GLU A 170 8.56 -0.95 -19.80
CA GLU A 170 8.40 0.48 -19.47
C GLU A 170 9.68 1.29 -19.70
N ALA A 171 10.84 0.67 -19.50
CA ALA A 171 12.13 1.32 -19.76
C ALA A 171 12.28 1.76 -21.21
N HIS A 172 11.64 1.07 -22.16
CA HIS A 172 11.66 1.38 -23.59
C HIS A 172 10.64 2.45 -24.00
N ILE A 173 9.66 2.72 -23.16
CA ILE A 173 8.63 3.75 -23.36
C ILE A 173 9.13 5.12 -22.86
N LEU A 174 9.97 5.12 -21.82
CA LEU A 174 10.51 6.35 -21.26
C LEU A 174 11.47 7.07 -22.22
N VAL A 175 11.39 8.38 -22.22
CA VAL A 175 12.42 9.22 -22.82
C VAL A 175 13.70 9.20 -21.99
N PRO A 176 14.88 9.55 -22.55
CA PRO A 176 16.10 9.70 -21.75
C PRO A 176 15.90 10.63 -20.56
N GLY A 177 16.26 10.17 -19.37
CA GLY A 177 16.02 10.92 -18.12
C GLY A 177 14.61 10.80 -17.56
N GLY A 178 13.70 10.09 -18.21
CA GLY A 178 12.34 9.84 -17.74
C GLY A 178 12.29 9.08 -16.41
N LYS A 179 11.17 9.18 -15.69
CA LYS A 179 10.98 8.67 -14.33
C LYS A 179 10.01 7.48 -14.27
N LEU A 180 10.25 6.55 -13.35
CA LEU A 180 9.34 5.46 -12.98
C LEU A 180 8.89 5.65 -11.53
N LEU A 181 7.58 5.56 -11.31
CA LEU A 181 6.99 5.54 -9.98
C LEU A 181 6.06 4.34 -9.85
N TYR A 182 6.31 3.51 -8.86
CA TYR A 182 5.43 2.41 -8.44
C TYR A 182 4.73 2.79 -7.15
N VAL A 183 3.42 2.64 -7.12
CA VAL A 183 2.60 2.97 -5.95
C VAL A 183 1.64 1.82 -5.66
N GLY A 184 1.57 1.40 -4.41
CA GLY A 184 0.65 0.32 -4.07
C GLY A 184 0.77 -0.20 -2.65
N THR A 185 0.14 -1.36 -2.45
CA THR A 185 0.21 -2.17 -1.24
C THR A 185 0.61 -3.60 -1.64
N ASP A 186 1.29 -4.31 -0.77
CA ASP A 186 1.67 -5.69 -1.04
C ASP A 186 0.45 -6.61 -1.06
N HIS A 187 0.38 -7.48 -2.04
CA HIS A 187 -0.61 -8.56 -2.09
C HIS A 187 0.02 -9.93 -1.93
N THR A 188 1.35 -10.02 -2.01
CA THR A 188 2.14 -11.25 -1.85
C THR A 188 3.49 -10.92 -1.22
N HIS A 189 4.12 -11.92 -0.56
CA HIS A 189 5.46 -11.80 0.02
C HIS A 189 6.58 -11.53 -1.00
N ASN A 190 6.35 -11.86 -2.27
CA ASN A 190 7.25 -11.56 -3.38
C ASN A 190 6.65 -10.43 -4.23
N SER A 191 6.26 -9.32 -3.60
CA SER A 191 5.64 -8.21 -4.29
C SER A 191 6.61 -7.55 -5.28
N ILE A 192 6.07 -6.99 -6.35
CA ILE A 192 6.86 -6.20 -7.30
C ILE A 192 7.47 -4.97 -6.62
N TYR A 193 6.82 -4.44 -5.59
CA TYR A 193 7.31 -3.26 -4.85
C TYR A 193 8.57 -3.60 -4.06
N ASP A 194 8.58 -4.71 -3.32
CA ASP A 194 9.75 -5.15 -2.56
C ASP A 194 10.91 -5.55 -3.47
N GLU A 195 10.62 -6.17 -4.62
CA GLU A 195 11.61 -6.46 -5.65
C GLU A 195 12.29 -5.17 -6.18
N LYS A 196 11.50 -4.12 -6.45
CA LYS A 196 12.04 -2.83 -6.91
C LYS A 196 12.87 -2.14 -5.83
N ILE A 197 12.43 -2.19 -4.56
CA ILE A 197 13.18 -1.64 -3.42
C ILE A 197 14.51 -2.38 -3.27
N ALA A 198 14.51 -3.73 -3.34
CA ALA A 198 15.73 -4.54 -3.29
C ALA A 198 16.69 -4.23 -4.45
N ASN A 199 16.18 -3.80 -5.60
CA ASN A 199 16.96 -3.33 -6.75
C ASN A 199 17.40 -1.86 -6.65
N GLY A 200 17.30 -1.23 -5.48
CA GLY A 200 17.84 0.11 -5.21
C GLY A 200 16.93 1.27 -5.63
N TYR A 201 15.63 1.03 -5.81
CA TYR A 201 14.68 2.13 -6.05
C TYR A 201 14.52 2.97 -4.78
N ASP A 202 14.50 4.29 -4.94
CA ASP A 202 14.16 5.22 -3.87
C ASP A 202 12.76 4.90 -3.32
N SER A 203 12.61 4.77 -2.01
CA SER A 203 11.35 4.29 -1.44
C SER A 203 10.87 5.11 -0.25
N LEU A 204 9.54 5.25 -0.18
CA LEU A 204 8.83 5.73 1.00
C LEU A 204 7.74 4.72 1.38
N ILE A 205 7.81 4.22 2.63
CA ILE A 205 6.90 3.21 3.15
C ILE A 205 6.19 3.77 4.37
N ILE A 206 4.87 3.81 4.33
CA ILE A 206 4.03 4.37 5.40
C ILE A 206 2.97 3.34 5.78
N PRO A 207 3.20 2.51 6.81
CA PRO A 207 2.20 1.59 7.35
C PRO A 207 1.17 2.32 8.22
N LEU A 208 0.05 1.67 8.53
CA LEU A 208 -0.99 2.22 9.43
C LEU A 208 -0.47 2.39 10.87
N PHE A 209 0.51 1.62 11.28
CA PHE A 209 1.16 1.75 12.58
C PHE A 209 2.66 1.83 12.39
N HIS A 210 3.29 2.79 13.08
CA HIS A 210 4.73 2.97 13.03
C HIS A 210 5.46 1.79 13.69
N ASP A 211 4.97 1.37 14.85
CA ASP A 211 5.50 0.23 15.60
C ASP A 211 4.43 -0.83 15.82
N MET A 212 4.83 -2.08 15.73
CA MET A 212 3.94 -3.22 15.97
C MET A 212 4.72 -4.43 16.52
N LYS A 213 4.13 -5.08 17.51
CA LYS A 213 4.59 -6.37 18.03
C LYS A 213 3.41 -7.32 18.15
N ARG A 214 3.55 -8.50 17.56
CA ARG A 214 2.59 -9.59 17.64
C ARG A 214 3.08 -10.66 18.58
N TRP A 215 2.16 -11.18 19.37
CA TRP A 215 2.33 -12.33 20.23
C TRP A 215 1.20 -13.34 19.98
N GLU A 216 1.51 -14.59 20.22
CA GLU A 216 0.55 -15.64 20.47
C GLU A 216 0.55 -15.94 21.97
N VAL A 217 -0.63 -15.98 22.58
CA VAL A 217 -0.77 -16.26 24.01
C VAL A 217 -0.38 -17.70 24.28
N ASP A 218 0.60 -17.91 25.12
CA ASP A 218 1.20 -19.21 25.46
C ASP A 218 1.36 -19.40 26.96
N PHE A 219 1.91 -20.56 27.34
CA PHE A 219 2.41 -20.84 28.68
C PHE A 219 3.94 -20.72 28.64
N PRO A 220 4.54 -19.63 29.16
CA PRO A 220 5.99 -19.51 29.22
C PRO A 220 6.63 -20.67 29.96
N LYS A 221 7.74 -21.21 29.44
CA LYS A 221 8.52 -22.28 30.09
C LYS A 221 9.43 -21.75 31.19
N GLU A 222 9.81 -20.48 31.07
CA GLU A 222 10.75 -19.81 31.97
C GLU A 222 10.24 -18.42 32.36
N GLY A 223 10.81 -17.83 33.39
CA GLY A 223 10.47 -16.49 33.88
C GLY A 223 9.36 -16.45 34.93
N PRO A 224 8.91 -15.24 35.32
CA PRO A 224 7.95 -15.06 36.42
C PRO A 224 6.58 -15.71 36.22
N GLU A 225 6.20 -15.93 34.96
CA GLU A 225 4.92 -16.54 34.57
C GLU A 225 5.05 -18.00 34.12
N ALA A 226 6.18 -18.65 34.39
CA ALA A 226 6.43 -20.04 34.00
C ALA A 226 5.30 -20.97 34.47
N GLY A 227 4.75 -21.75 33.53
CA GLY A 227 3.65 -22.69 33.79
C GLY A 227 2.28 -22.04 34.00
N ARG A 228 2.14 -20.74 33.79
CA ARG A 228 0.86 -20.00 33.79
C ARG A 228 0.60 -19.41 32.43
N ILE A 229 -0.66 -19.08 32.12
CA ILE A 229 -0.99 -18.33 30.90
C ILE A 229 -0.29 -16.97 30.96
N ARG A 230 0.36 -16.60 29.85
CA ARG A 230 1.04 -15.31 29.70
C ARG A 230 0.07 -14.15 29.85
N THR A 231 0.41 -13.21 30.70
CA THR A 231 -0.29 -11.92 30.83
C THR A 231 0.63 -10.74 30.56
N PHE A 232 1.95 -10.93 30.68
CA PHE A 232 2.93 -9.88 30.36
C PHE A 232 3.55 -10.10 28.98
N PHE A 233 3.55 -9.05 28.17
CA PHE A 233 4.03 -9.04 26.78
C PHE A 233 5.11 -7.96 26.62
N PRO A 234 6.39 -8.34 26.56
CA PRO A 234 7.46 -7.37 26.35
C PRO A 234 7.38 -6.77 24.94
N LEU A 235 7.62 -5.46 24.84
CA LEU A 235 7.63 -4.71 23.59
C LEU A 235 9.04 -4.27 23.23
N SER A 236 9.34 -4.23 21.92
CA SER A 236 10.60 -3.74 21.38
C SER A 236 10.62 -2.23 21.16
N PHE A 237 9.52 -1.55 21.46
CA PHE A 237 9.36 -0.11 21.34
C PHE A 237 8.77 0.49 22.60
N LYS A 238 8.96 1.80 22.78
CA LYS A 238 8.41 2.56 23.92
C LYS A 238 7.09 3.21 23.56
N ILE A 239 6.19 3.22 24.51
CA ILE A 239 4.88 3.88 24.38
C ILE A 239 5.01 5.26 25.03
N GLY A 240 5.12 6.30 24.20
CA GLY A 240 5.22 7.69 24.67
C GLY A 240 3.86 8.29 25.05
N ASN A 241 2.81 7.91 24.31
CA ASN A 241 1.44 8.34 24.57
C ASN A 241 0.51 7.12 24.65
N PRO A 242 -0.05 6.79 25.84
CA PRO A 242 -0.95 5.66 26.02
C PRO A 242 -2.17 5.65 25.06
N ASP A 243 -2.66 6.82 24.68
CA ASP A 243 -3.83 6.95 23.79
C ASP A 243 -3.55 6.51 22.36
N GLU A 244 -2.27 6.41 21.97
CA GLU A 244 -1.82 5.96 20.66
C GLU A 244 -1.55 4.45 20.60
N LEU A 245 -1.68 3.74 21.72
CA LEU A 245 -1.56 2.29 21.77
C LEU A 245 -2.88 1.63 21.38
N TYR A 246 -2.83 0.71 20.43
CA TYR A 246 -3.92 -0.16 20.01
C TYR A 246 -3.56 -1.60 20.37
N VAL A 247 -4.35 -2.21 21.25
CA VAL A 247 -4.21 -3.62 21.61
C VAL A 247 -5.34 -4.40 20.95
N LEU A 248 -5.01 -5.17 19.91
CA LEU A 248 -5.96 -5.86 19.05
C LEU A 248 -5.78 -7.36 19.19
N THR A 249 -6.86 -8.09 19.43
CA THR A 249 -6.83 -9.56 19.54
C THR A 249 -7.54 -10.21 18.37
N GLY A 250 -7.08 -11.40 17.97
CA GLY A 250 -7.71 -12.20 16.93
C GLY A 250 -7.74 -11.52 15.54
N ILE A 251 -8.54 -12.10 14.66
CA ILE A 251 -8.79 -11.63 13.30
C ILE A 251 -10.21 -12.02 12.85
N GLY A 252 -10.76 -11.30 11.88
CA GLY A 252 -12.12 -11.55 11.37
C GLY A 252 -13.16 -11.38 12.48
N LYS A 253 -14.20 -12.19 12.47
CA LYS A 253 -15.29 -12.13 13.47
C LYS A 253 -14.84 -12.30 14.93
N HIS A 254 -13.65 -12.82 15.16
CA HIS A 254 -13.06 -12.99 16.49
C HIS A 254 -12.17 -11.81 16.92
N SER A 255 -12.00 -10.83 16.05
CA SER A 255 -11.23 -9.64 16.38
C SER A 255 -11.96 -8.75 17.37
N ARG A 256 -11.22 -8.24 18.36
CA ARG A 256 -11.67 -7.18 19.26
C ARG A 256 -10.49 -6.28 19.64
N ALA A 257 -10.77 -5.03 19.92
CA ALA A 257 -9.84 -4.13 20.58
C ALA A 257 -9.99 -4.25 22.10
N LEU A 258 -8.89 -4.33 22.83
CA LEU A 258 -8.90 -4.19 24.29
C LEU A 258 -8.95 -2.70 24.63
N THR A 259 -9.73 -2.37 25.67
CA THR A 259 -9.83 -1.03 26.23
C THR A 259 -8.73 -0.77 27.26
N PRO A 260 -8.32 0.48 27.49
CA PRO A 260 -7.22 0.81 28.41
C PRO A 260 -7.39 0.29 29.84
N ASP A 261 -8.62 0.05 30.30
CA ASP A 261 -8.93 -0.55 31.59
C ASP A 261 -8.66 -2.06 31.66
N GLN A 262 -8.34 -2.72 30.57
CA GLN A 262 -8.07 -4.15 30.49
C GLN A 262 -6.57 -4.50 30.54
N TYR A 263 -5.70 -3.48 30.54
CA TYR A 263 -4.25 -3.66 30.57
C TYR A 263 -3.54 -2.51 31.26
N GLU A 264 -2.30 -2.78 31.68
CA GLU A 264 -1.36 -1.80 32.24
C GLU A 264 -0.15 -1.67 31.31
N ILE A 265 0.28 -0.44 31.05
CA ILE A 265 1.50 -0.13 30.29
C ILE A 265 2.66 -0.03 31.29
N LEU A 266 3.71 -0.81 31.06
CA LEU A 266 4.94 -0.86 31.83
C LEU A 266 6.10 -0.34 30.97
N ASP A 267 7.25 -0.07 31.59
CA ASP A 267 8.44 0.48 30.90
C ASP A 267 8.95 -0.43 29.77
N ASP A 268 8.77 -1.74 29.90
CA ASP A 268 9.29 -2.78 29.01
C ASP A 268 8.20 -3.59 28.29
N GLY A 269 6.92 -3.25 28.47
CA GLY A 269 5.83 -3.98 27.84
C GLY A 269 4.42 -3.62 28.32
N VAL A 270 3.51 -4.54 28.08
CA VAL A 270 2.10 -4.42 28.48
C VAL A 270 1.68 -5.66 29.25
N ARG A 271 1.00 -5.45 30.37
CA ARG A 271 0.39 -6.52 31.17
C ARG A 271 -1.12 -6.48 31.06
N LEU A 272 -1.74 -7.60 30.74
CA LEU A 272 -3.19 -7.75 30.76
C LEU A 272 -3.68 -7.98 32.19
N HIS A 273 -4.80 -7.37 32.57
CA HIS A 273 -5.43 -7.58 33.89
C HIS A 273 -6.09 -8.95 34.01
N ALA A 274 -6.48 -9.55 32.86
CA ALA A 274 -6.99 -10.92 32.83
C ALA A 274 -6.33 -11.70 31.67
N PRO A 275 -6.04 -13.00 31.86
CA PRO A 275 -5.46 -13.83 30.81
C PRO A 275 -6.44 -13.99 29.64
N LEU A 276 -5.89 -14.09 28.43
CA LEU A 276 -6.62 -14.50 27.23
C LEU A 276 -6.45 -16.03 27.05
N PRO A 277 -7.35 -16.67 26.26
CA PRO A 277 -7.18 -18.08 25.91
C PRO A 277 -5.84 -18.33 25.20
N GLU A 278 -5.23 -19.50 25.47
CA GLU A 278 -4.03 -19.97 24.75
C GLU A 278 -4.28 -19.97 23.23
N GLY A 279 -3.24 -19.66 22.46
CA GLY A 279 -3.32 -19.54 21.00
C GLY A 279 -3.98 -18.24 20.50
N THR A 280 -4.44 -17.37 21.41
CA THR A 280 -4.97 -16.07 20.99
C THR A 280 -3.86 -15.20 20.41
N ILE A 281 -4.04 -14.73 19.18
CA ILE A 281 -3.15 -13.72 18.60
C ILE A 281 -3.47 -12.36 19.20
N ILE A 282 -2.44 -11.67 19.66
CA ILE A 282 -2.53 -10.30 20.18
C ILE A 282 -1.50 -9.40 19.52
N ASP A 283 -1.96 -8.26 19.00
CA ASP A 283 -1.13 -7.24 18.39
C ASP A 283 -1.11 -5.98 19.25
N PHE A 284 0.09 -5.52 19.57
CA PHE A 284 0.36 -4.22 20.16
C PHE A 284 0.83 -3.31 19.03
N SER A 285 0.03 -2.30 18.67
CA SER A 285 0.27 -1.41 17.54
C SER A 285 0.29 0.03 18.03
N TYR A 286 1.28 0.82 17.58
CA TYR A 286 1.52 2.17 18.07
C TYR A 286 1.82 3.13 16.92
N GLY A 287 1.43 4.41 17.08
CA GLY A 287 1.77 5.47 16.14
C GLY A 287 0.91 5.48 14.87
N ASN A 288 -0.43 5.52 15.03
CA ASN A 288 -1.36 5.71 13.92
C ASN A 288 -1.17 7.10 13.27
N PRO A 289 -0.81 7.21 11.99
CA PRO A 289 -0.50 8.48 11.35
C PRO A 289 -1.75 9.32 11.00
N TRP A 290 -2.96 8.75 11.12
CA TRP A 290 -4.22 9.45 10.80
C TRP A 290 -5.36 9.11 11.76
N PRO A 291 -5.24 9.43 13.08
CA PRO A 291 -6.19 8.98 14.10
C PRO A 291 -7.60 9.57 13.94
N LYS A 292 -7.74 10.74 13.29
CA LYS A 292 -9.06 11.33 13.00
C LYS A 292 -9.86 10.53 11.97
N TYR A 293 -9.21 9.89 11.02
CA TYR A 293 -9.84 9.09 9.97
C TYR A 293 -9.85 7.60 10.33
N PHE A 294 -8.72 7.08 10.80
CA PHE A 294 -8.59 5.71 11.31
C PHE A 294 -8.77 5.70 12.83
N THR A 295 -9.99 5.95 13.28
CA THR A 295 -10.35 5.86 14.71
C THR A 295 -10.22 4.43 15.23
N ARG A 296 -10.21 4.23 16.56
CA ARG A 296 -10.21 2.89 17.16
C ARG A 296 -11.34 2.01 16.62
N ALA A 297 -12.55 2.57 16.52
CA ALA A 297 -13.71 1.85 16.00
C ALA A 297 -13.54 1.46 14.51
N GLU A 298 -12.98 2.35 13.69
CA GLU A 298 -12.72 2.09 12.28
C GLU A 298 -11.64 1.01 12.10
N ILE A 299 -10.58 1.06 12.87
CA ILE A 299 -9.51 0.05 12.85
C ILE A 299 -10.07 -1.32 13.26
N GLU A 300 -10.85 -1.38 14.34
CA GLU A 300 -11.52 -2.61 14.78
C GLU A 300 -12.47 -3.16 13.72
N PHE A 301 -13.28 -2.31 13.12
CA PHE A 301 -14.17 -2.69 12.02
C PHE A 301 -13.39 -3.29 10.85
N ARG A 302 -12.35 -2.62 10.36
CA ARG A 302 -11.54 -3.11 9.24
C ARG A 302 -10.85 -4.43 9.55
N ARG A 303 -10.38 -4.61 10.79
CA ARG A 303 -9.75 -5.87 11.22
C ARG A 303 -10.77 -7.00 11.29
N LYS A 304 -12.01 -6.72 11.70
CA LYS A 304 -13.12 -7.69 11.67
C LYS A 304 -13.47 -8.13 10.25
N GLU A 305 -13.39 -7.23 9.29
CA GLU A 305 -13.65 -7.53 7.87
C GLU A 305 -12.49 -8.25 7.17
N CYS A 306 -11.28 -8.22 7.72
CA CYS A 306 -10.16 -9.00 7.21
C CYS A 306 -10.35 -10.49 7.48
N ARG A 307 -10.24 -11.33 6.43
CA ARG A 307 -10.39 -12.79 6.54
C ARG A 307 -9.21 -13.45 7.23
N THR A 308 -7.99 -12.94 7.01
CA THR A 308 -6.74 -13.54 7.50
C THR A 308 -5.81 -12.47 8.05
N LEU A 309 -4.89 -12.88 8.93
CA LEU A 309 -3.82 -12.01 9.43
C LEU A 309 -2.95 -11.48 8.29
N ASN A 310 -2.65 -12.34 7.29
CA ASN A 310 -1.85 -11.91 6.15
C ASN A 310 -2.54 -10.83 5.32
N ALA A 311 -3.87 -10.87 5.17
CA ALA A 311 -4.62 -9.79 4.51
C ALA A 311 -4.55 -8.47 5.31
N TRP A 312 -4.58 -8.54 6.64
CA TRP A 312 -4.35 -7.38 7.50
C TRP A 312 -2.92 -6.86 7.36
N ASP A 313 -1.93 -7.74 7.52
CA ASP A 313 -0.52 -7.40 7.50
C ASP A 313 -0.12 -6.78 6.15
N SER A 314 -0.57 -7.35 5.05
CA SER A 314 -0.25 -6.86 3.71
C SER A 314 -0.86 -5.49 3.41
N GLN A 315 -2.13 -5.27 3.77
CA GLN A 315 -2.86 -4.06 3.38
C GLN A 315 -2.65 -2.87 4.33
N TYR A 316 -2.42 -3.14 5.62
CA TYR A 316 -2.32 -2.09 6.65
C TYR A 316 -0.92 -1.96 7.25
N LEU A 317 -0.20 -3.06 7.42
CA LEU A 317 1.15 -3.04 7.96
C LEU A 317 2.23 -3.07 6.87
N LEU A 318 1.83 -3.29 5.60
CA LEU A 318 2.72 -3.38 4.43
C LEU A 318 3.80 -4.47 4.60
N GLN A 319 3.42 -5.58 5.26
CA GLN A 319 4.25 -6.73 5.57
C GLN A 319 3.55 -8.00 5.09
N ALA A 320 3.54 -8.23 3.78
CA ALA A 320 3.04 -9.48 3.24
C ALA A 320 3.98 -10.63 3.64
N LYS A 321 3.43 -11.64 4.31
CA LYS A 321 4.16 -12.86 4.66
C LYS A 321 3.91 -13.95 3.63
N PRO A 322 4.82 -14.93 3.51
CA PRO A 322 4.53 -16.13 2.75
C PRO A 322 3.20 -16.72 3.21
N ILE A 323 2.33 -17.05 2.28
CA ILE A 323 1.05 -17.67 2.61
C ILE A 323 1.36 -19.09 3.07
N HIS A 324 1.54 -19.27 4.36
CA HIS A 324 1.53 -20.60 4.99
C HIS A 324 0.13 -21.24 4.99
N GLU A 325 -0.87 -20.53 4.47
CA GLU A 325 -2.20 -21.06 4.12
C GLU A 325 -2.21 -21.85 2.78
N VAL A 326 -1.07 -22.17 2.23
CA VAL A 326 -0.97 -23.24 1.24
C VAL A 326 -1.39 -24.52 1.97
N ARG A 327 -2.26 -25.34 1.34
CA ARG A 327 -2.85 -26.58 1.84
C ARG A 327 -1.87 -27.55 2.55
N LEU A 328 -0.59 -27.24 2.56
CA LEU A 328 0.50 -27.92 3.24
C LEU A 328 1.38 -26.87 3.92
N ASP A 329 1.31 -26.81 5.25
CA ASP A 329 2.27 -26.09 6.07
C ASP A 329 3.57 -26.90 6.07
N PRO A 330 4.68 -26.41 5.51
CA PRO A 330 5.93 -27.15 5.47
C PRO A 330 6.43 -27.57 6.87
N ASP A 331 6.14 -26.75 7.91
CA ASP A 331 6.53 -27.01 9.29
C ASP A 331 5.66 -28.08 9.95
N LYS A 332 4.53 -28.42 9.34
CA LYS A 332 3.63 -29.50 9.74
C LYS A 332 3.75 -30.75 8.86
N LEU A 333 4.63 -30.73 7.86
CA LEU A 333 4.91 -31.90 7.07
C LEU A 333 5.66 -32.94 7.92
N VAL A 334 5.02 -34.07 8.16
CA VAL A 334 5.66 -35.22 8.77
C VAL A 334 6.48 -35.90 7.69
N VAL A 335 7.82 -35.84 7.83
CA VAL A 335 8.71 -36.60 6.96
C VAL A 335 8.67 -38.04 7.42
N TYR A 336 8.32 -38.96 6.52
CA TYR A 336 8.34 -40.40 6.79
C TYR A 336 9.64 -40.98 6.20
N ASP A 337 10.37 -41.74 7.01
CA ASP A 337 11.54 -42.48 6.55
C ASP A 337 11.15 -43.67 5.64
N GLU A 338 9.91 -44.12 5.73
CA GLU A 338 9.34 -45.16 4.91
C GLU A 338 8.01 -44.69 4.30
N GLN A 339 7.70 -45.09 3.08
CA GLN A 339 6.45 -44.74 2.40
C GLN A 339 5.25 -45.31 3.18
N PRO A 340 4.32 -44.50 3.72
CA PRO A 340 3.20 -44.99 4.49
C PRO A 340 2.30 -45.88 3.63
N ARG A 341 1.99 -47.08 4.10
CA ARG A 341 1.00 -47.93 3.46
C ARG A 341 -0.41 -47.41 3.76
N ILE A 342 -1.02 -46.79 2.76
CA ILE A 342 -2.42 -46.33 2.85
C ILE A 342 -3.30 -47.46 2.35
N THR A 343 -4.11 -48.05 3.24
CA THR A 343 -5.14 -49.05 2.88
C THR A 343 -6.51 -48.36 2.92
N PHE A 344 -7.23 -48.39 1.81
CA PHE A 344 -8.60 -47.91 1.73
C PHE A 344 -9.59 -49.10 1.90
N ALA A 345 -10.66 -48.89 2.67
CA ALA A 345 -11.62 -49.93 3.01
C ALA A 345 -12.42 -50.48 1.80
N ASN A 346 -12.40 -49.81 0.64
CA ASN A 346 -13.23 -50.14 -0.53
C ASN A 346 -12.44 -50.10 -1.86
N ASN A 347 -11.25 -50.64 -1.93
CA ASN A 347 -10.49 -50.80 -3.20
C ASN A 347 -10.32 -49.51 -4.08
N ASP A 348 -10.67 -48.37 -3.60
CA ASP A 348 -10.47 -47.12 -4.30
C ASP A 348 -9.04 -46.61 -4.10
N VAL A 349 -8.26 -46.61 -5.14
CA VAL A 349 -6.88 -46.06 -5.14
C VAL A 349 -6.94 -44.59 -5.50
N ALA A 350 -6.74 -43.73 -4.55
CA ALA A 350 -6.45 -42.31 -4.83
C ALA A 350 -4.93 -42.16 -5.04
N MET A 351 -4.50 -41.78 -6.23
CA MET A 351 -3.16 -41.27 -6.47
C MET A 351 -3.13 -39.78 -6.14
N PHE A 352 -2.18 -39.38 -5.32
CA PHE A 352 -1.84 -38.00 -5.02
C PHE A 352 -0.71 -37.53 -5.92
#